data_f46df870bd0b48cbc01592eb312dce59
#
_entry.id   f46df870bd0b48cbc01592eb312dce59
#
_cell.length_a   1.000
_cell.length_b   1.000
_cell.length_c   1.000
_cell.angle_alpha   90.00
_cell.angle_beta   90.00
_cell.angle_gamma   90.00
#
_symmetry.space_group_name_H-M   'P 1'
#
loop_
_entity.id
_entity.type
_entity.pdbx_description
1 polymer ?
#
loop_
_entity_poly.entity_id
_entity_poly.type
_entity_poly.pdbx_seq_one_letter_code
_entity_poly.pdbx_strand_id
1 'polypeptide(L)'
;MNKELITSKLLFRLLAAVPVLLSGCAEFEDYSSSKNDSEYVEMVFTQDNEGTKAEIGEDGSGSFTEGDKVGLYIYGEQTRQVILTMEDGQWTPKLQKSELGSGTVRLSAYYPAREDVSPETNLHTHRVDTDQTGNGYEDSDLLWSHLDIEQEDITGDVIEMPFMHGMHRLSINISSDEGSLPDDLTVTVRNITEGSFDLSTGGIDTPSGTMEDITPRILSEGKYSAILFPGDLGEYAEGWVEISAGGKTSVYKAPATIGESSVLESGKETVLNLRLKSDGDIGTDPDPDPDTDYSGRTCWVYGVKTASLPDYPKDSASVPEYSFLAPENFPNGIWYKVSGVAYLNWQSDFLWYDCDKDDPDDSGSHPGYHDSNMCWAAGASNLLHWWTRLNEPYIEAYDARYSSNPWPAYPRPSFGFSDTEGSEIFDFFRDISRNRGGSDAVGINWFICGTPGISSPDPDIDDNYGGYFTEIFDNIDVAFRPEDAMNKESFNRIIKGALENKQGLGFEQSNLNQGVTHVMTIWGVEFDDEGYVSAIYYVDNNDHYNFEVSGGSNNYQRHRLIRQEIRYREEGPWKVMMGDSSIFPISCITVVDLKRDIWQKEFPEVEINENFIQ
;
A
#
# COMPACT_ATOMS: atom_id res chain seq x y z
N MET A 1 -36.43 37.31 -29.33
CA MET A 1 -36.49 38.51 -28.48
C MET A 1 -35.85 38.19 -27.16
N ASN A 2 -34.78 38.94 -26.90
CA ASN A 2 -33.97 39.09 -25.70
C ASN A 2 -33.23 37.90 -25.08
N LYS A 3 -31.96 37.99 -25.31
CA LYS A 3 -30.79 37.62 -24.58
C LYS A 3 -30.80 38.22 -23.16
N GLU A 4 -30.34 37.47 -22.17
CA GLU A 4 -29.44 38.04 -21.16
C GLU A 4 -28.40 37.00 -20.71
N LEU A 5 -27.16 37.44 -20.87
CA LEU A 5 -25.93 36.84 -20.31
C LEU A 5 -25.89 37.11 -18.82
N ILE A 6 -25.59 36.11 -18.05
CA ILE A 6 -25.07 36.32 -16.67
C ILE A 6 -23.76 35.55 -16.50
N THR A 7 -22.72 36.32 -16.39
CA THR A 7 -21.36 35.93 -16.01
C THR A 7 -21.32 35.43 -14.56
N SER A 8 -20.88 34.23 -14.33
CA SER A 8 -20.59 33.74 -12.98
C SER A 8 -19.12 33.94 -12.61
N LYS A 9 -18.91 34.69 -11.57
CA LYS A 9 -17.60 34.87 -10.92
C LYS A 9 -17.22 33.65 -10.15
N LEU A 10 -16.01 33.16 -10.38
CA LEU A 10 -15.29 32.21 -9.52
C LEU A 10 -15.19 32.77 -8.10
N LEU A 11 -15.63 32.01 -7.13
CA LEU A 11 -15.40 32.28 -5.71
C LEU A 11 -14.58 31.12 -5.12
N PHE A 12 -13.30 31.38 -4.91
CA PHE A 12 -12.45 30.56 -4.06
C PHE A 12 -13.00 30.61 -2.62
N ARG A 13 -13.26 29.48 -2.02
CA ARG A 13 -13.48 29.38 -0.57
C ARG A 13 -12.38 28.55 0.08
N LEU A 14 -11.62 29.23 0.93
CA LEU A 14 -10.70 28.68 1.92
C LEU A 14 -11.35 27.57 2.74
N LEU A 15 -10.62 26.49 2.95
CA LEU A 15 -10.86 25.54 4.03
C LEU A 15 -10.42 26.19 5.35
N ALA A 16 -11.32 26.26 6.31
CA ALA A 16 -11.04 26.67 7.67
C ALA A 16 -10.59 25.46 8.48
N ALA A 17 -9.40 25.53 9.07
CA ALA A 17 -8.92 24.59 10.06
C ALA A 17 -9.73 24.71 11.36
N VAL A 18 -10.07 23.58 11.95
CA VAL A 18 -10.73 23.48 13.26
C VAL A 18 -9.64 23.46 14.33
N PRO A 19 -9.61 24.40 15.28
CA PRO A 19 -8.67 24.33 16.40
C PRO A 19 -9.21 23.44 17.52
N VAL A 20 -8.37 22.52 17.99
CA VAL A 20 -8.58 21.77 19.22
C VAL A 20 -8.42 22.72 20.41
N LEU A 21 -9.48 22.88 21.18
CA LEU A 21 -9.48 23.66 22.42
C LEU A 21 -8.87 22.82 23.55
N LEU A 22 -7.67 23.18 23.96
CA LEU A 22 -7.17 22.88 25.31
C LEU A 22 -7.49 24.08 26.21
N SER A 23 -8.40 23.89 27.17
CA SER A 23 -8.75 24.86 28.19
C SER A 23 -7.70 24.87 29.29
N GLY A 24 -6.85 25.88 29.26
CA GLY A 24 -6.06 26.31 30.41
C GLY A 24 -6.26 27.78 30.60
N CYS A 25 -6.91 28.19 31.72
CA CYS A 25 -7.04 29.59 32.12
C CYS A 25 -5.68 30.14 32.48
N ALA A 26 -5.20 31.12 31.72
CA ALA A 26 -4.23 32.10 32.14
C ALA A 26 -4.75 33.47 31.69
N GLU A 27 -4.76 34.41 32.65
CA GLU A 27 -5.20 35.79 32.47
C GLU A 27 -4.35 36.47 31.39
N PHE A 28 -5.00 36.99 30.35
CA PHE A 28 -4.36 37.84 29.36
C PHE A 28 -4.17 39.25 29.95
N GLU A 29 -2.95 39.59 30.29
CA GLU A 29 -2.56 41.02 30.41
C GLU A 29 -2.39 41.58 28.99
N ASP A 30 -3.12 42.65 28.73
CA ASP A 30 -3.11 43.41 27.48
C ASP A 30 -1.74 44.09 27.33
N TYR A 31 -0.80 43.47 26.64
CA TYR A 31 0.48 44.07 26.25
C TYR A 31 0.30 44.77 24.91
N SER A 32 0.12 46.10 24.97
CA SER A 32 0.28 46.96 23.80
C SER A 32 1.66 46.73 23.18
N SER A 33 1.68 46.17 21.97
CA SER A 33 2.89 45.91 21.20
C SER A 33 3.65 47.21 20.90
N SER A 34 4.73 47.46 21.63
CA SER A 34 5.84 48.18 21.04
C SER A 34 6.48 47.25 20.01
N LYS A 35 6.55 47.67 18.74
CA LYS A 35 7.41 47.06 17.76
C LYS A 35 8.87 47.16 18.25
N ASN A 36 9.34 46.19 19.00
CA ASN A 36 10.75 45.91 19.10
C ASN A 36 11.06 45.07 17.85
N ASP A 37 11.57 45.69 16.78
CA ASP A 37 12.28 44.97 15.76
C ASP A 37 13.44 44.26 16.46
N SER A 38 13.32 42.95 16.64
CA SER A 38 14.42 42.13 17.14
C SER A 38 15.59 42.28 16.16
N GLU A 39 16.77 42.47 16.66
CA GLU A 39 18.01 42.53 15.88
C GLU A 39 18.37 41.14 15.33
N TYR A 40 17.69 40.08 15.82
CA TYR A 40 17.95 38.67 15.52
C TYR A 40 16.75 37.99 14.85
N VAL A 41 17.07 37.01 14.05
CA VAL A 41 16.13 36.09 13.40
C VAL A 41 16.35 34.68 13.97
N GLU A 42 15.24 34.02 14.29
CA GLU A 42 15.19 32.63 14.69
C GLU A 42 14.97 31.74 13.45
N MET A 43 15.79 30.70 13.32
CA MET A 43 15.59 29.69 12.28
C MET A 43 14.67 28.60 12.80
N VAL A 44 13.70 28.20 11.98
CA VAL A 44 12.81 27.06 12.24
C VAL A 44 12.92 26.13 11.05
N PHE A 45 13.38 24.92 11.31
CA PHE A 45 13.39 23.87 10.30
C PHE A 45 12.18 23.00 10.51
N THR A 46 11.28 23.04 9.53
CA THR A 46 10.08 22.22 9.49
C THR A 46 10.33 21.02 8.58
N GLN A 47 9.54 19.98 8.78
CA GLN A 47 9.58 18.79 7.94
C GLN A 47 8.26 18.72 7.19
N ASP A 48 8.31 18.48 5.90
CA ASP A 48 7.12 18.26 5.11
C ASP A 48 6.46 16.94 5.59
N ASN A 49 5.13 16.89 5.68
CA ASN A 49 4.33 15.88 6.40
C ASN A 49 4.44 14.44 5.90
N GLU A 50 5.42 14.09 5.07
CA GLU A 50 5.68 12.75 4.56
C GLU A 50 7.07 12.23 4.96
N GLY A 51 7.35 12.24 6.25
CA GLY A 51 8.38 11.37 6.84
C GLY A 51 9.84 11.79 6.74
N THR A 52 10.24 12.92 7.33
CA THR A 52 11.66 13.32 7.47
C THR A 52 12.13 13.39 8.93
N LYS A 53 13.41 12.97 9.24
CA LYS A 53 13.87 12.86 10.62
C LYS A 53 15.38 12.86 10.90
N ALA A 54 15.73 13.35 12.11
CA ALA A 54 16.96 13.02 12.83
C ALA A 54 16.89 11.67 13.60
N GLU A 55 15.72 11.27 14.14
CA GLU A 55 15.43 9.86 14.49
C GLU A 55 14.35 9.34 13.55
N ILE A 56 14.64 8.44 12.66
CA ILE A 56 13.71 7.91 11.68
C ILE A 56 12.91 6.76 12.32
N GLY A 57 11.59 6.94 12.49
CA GLY A 57 10.68 5.88 12.90
C GLY A 57 10.46 4.82 11.83
N GLU A 58 9.76 3.74 12.17
CA GLU A 58 9.39 2.70 11.19
C GLU A 58 8.52 3.26 10.04
N ASP A 59 7.74 4.30 10.32
CA ASP A 59 6.88 5.01 9.36
C ASP A 59 7.61 6.12 8.58
N GLY A 60 8.92 6.31 8.81
CA GLY A 60 9.69 7.39 8.20
C GLY A 60 9.49 8.76 8.86
N SER A 61 8.65 8.92 9.90
CA SER A 61 8.41 10.17 10.60
C SER A 61 9.56 10.57 11.54
N GLY A 62 9.71 11.83 11.89
CA GLY A 62 10.75 12.24 12.79
C GLY A 62 10.82 13.65 13.34
N SER A 63 11.76 13.89 14.26
CA SER A 63 11.98 15.20 14.90
C SER A 63 13.44 15.39 15.23
N PHE A 64 13.94 16.63 15.17
CA PHE A 64 15.26 16.97 15.65
C PHE A 64 15.34 16.86 17.18
N THR A 65 16.50 16.43 17.64
CA THR A 65 16.77 16.21 19.06
C THR A 65 17.86 17.16 19.58
N GLU A 66 17.98 17.23 20.89
CA GLU A 66 19.01 18.03 21.57
C GLU A 66 20.41 17.64 21.11
N GLY A 67 21.19 18.62 20.64
CA GLY A 67 22.53 18.43 20.12
C GLY A 67 22.63 18.22 18.61
N ASP A 68 21.50 18.07 17.89
CA ASP A 68 21.52 18.00 16.42
C ASP A 68 22.09 19.27 15.81
N LYS A 69 22.79 19.12 14.67
CA LYS A 69 23.47 20.23 14.01
C LYS A 69 23.05 20.36 12.56
N VAL A 70 22.63 21.57 12.19
CA VAL A 70 22.29 21.96 10.82
C VAL A 70 23.35 22.90 10.27
N GLY A 71 23.86 22.62 9.07
CA GLY A 71 24.69 23.54 8.32
C GLY A 71 23.84 24.51 7.50
N LEU A 72 23.98 25.81 7.74
CA LEU A 72 23.26 26.86 7.01
C LEU A 72 24.24 27.66 6.16
N TYR A 73 24.06 27.68 4.85
CA TYR A 73 24.72 28.58 3.93
C TYR A 73 23.89 29.86 3.76
N ILE A 74 24.58 30.99 3.90
CA ILE A 74 24.00 32.32 3.64
C ILE A 74 24.78 32.90 2.45
N TYR A 75 24.08 33.10 1.34
CA TYR A 75 24.65 33.58 0.10
C TYR A 75 24.59 35.11 0.06
N GLY A 76 25.76 35.76 -0.09
CA GLY A 76 25.96 37.19 -0.18
C GLY A 76 27.10 37.53 -1.10
N GLU A 77 27.80 38.68 -0.86
CA GLU A 77 29.05 39.00 -1.57
C GLU A 77 30.11 37.91 -1.34
N GLN A 78 30.06 37.27 -0.18
CA GLN A 78 30.81 36.07 0.15
C GLN A 78 29.82 35.09 0.79
N THR A 79 29.79 33.83 0.31
CA THR A 79 29.02 32.77 0.93
C THR A 79 29.69 32.38 2.24
N ARG A 80 28.89 32.27 3.30
CA ARG A 80 29.37 31.80 4.61
C ARG A 80 28.49 30.64 5.10
N GLN A 81 29.11 29.80 5.90
CA GLN A 81 28.43 28.72 6.59
C GLN A 81 28.29 29.07 8.08
N VAL A 82 27.11 28.77 8.64
CA VAL A 82 26.84 28.82 10.08
C VAL A 82 26.39 27.42 10.49
N ILE A 83 26.98 26.86 11.53
CA ILE A 83 26.46 25.63 12.15
C ILE A 83 25.50 26.05 13.25
N LEU A 84 24.25 25.58 13.11
CA LEU A 84 23.20 25.75 14.10
C LEU A 84 23.06 24.46 14.90
N THR A 85 22.99 24.56 16.21
CA THR A 85 22.80 23.42 17.12
C THR A 85 21.45 23.52 17.81
N MET A 86 20.75 22.41 17.95
CA MET A 86 19.52 22.35 18.73
C MET A 86 19.88 22.37 20.23
N GLU A 87 19.48 23.42 20.93
CA GLU A 87 19.73 23.62 22.36
C GLU A 87 18.45 24.16 23.02
N ASP A 88 18.00 23.51 24.07
CA ASP A 88 16.77 23.87 24.79
C ASP A 88 15.53 24.04 23.86
N GLY A 89 15.46 23.21 22.79
CA GLY A 89 14.36 23.24 21.82
C GLY A 89 14.43 24.42 20.83
N GLN A 90 15.57 25.10 20.70
CA GLN A 90 15.79 26.19 19.76
C GLN A 90 17.12 26.02 19.01
N TRP A 91 17.16 26.50 17.77
CA TRP A 91 18.38 26.49 16.97
C TRP A 91 19.28 27.67 17.36
N THR A 92 20.51 27.38 17.76
CA THR A 92 21.51 28.35 18.19
C THR A 92 22.79 28.28 17.34
N PRO A 93 23.47 29.41 17.09
CA PRO A 93 23.14 30.78 17.46
C PRO A 93 21.98 31.37 16.64
N LYS A 94 21.23 32.31 17.18
CA LYS A 94 20.30 33.14 16.40
C LYS A 94 21.08 34.03 15.44
N LEU A 95 20.57 34.23 14.24
CA LEU A 95 21.22 35.03 13.22
C LEU A 95 20.90 36.52 13.40
N GLN A 96 21.90 37.39 13.19
CA GLN A 96 21.65 38.83 13.11
C GLN A 96 21.02 39.17 11.75
N LYS A 97 19.97 40.01 11.74
CA LYS A 97 19.34 40.48 10.49
C LYS A 97 20.33 41.16 9.55
N SER A 98 21.31 41.88 10.10
CA SER A 98 22.40 42.51 9.35
C SER A 98 23.32 41.51 8.61
N GLU A 99 23.32 40.27 9.03
CA GLU A 99 24.15 39.20 8.43
C GLU A 99 23.44 38.56 7.23
N LEU A 100 22.14 38.76 7.05
CA LEU A 100 21.37 38.18 5.95
C LEU A 100 21.50 38.99 4.64
N GLY A 101 22.11 40.16 4.70
CA GLY A 101 22.27 41.05 3.52
C GLY A 101 21.08 41.96 3.30
N SER A 102 20.91 42.51 2.10
CA SER A 102 19.79 43.37 1.71
C SER A 102 19.22 42.92 0.37
N GLY A 103 17.88 43.05 0.19
CA GLY A 103 17.17 42.54 -0.98
C GLY A 103 16.83 41.05 -0.80
N THR A 104 17.01 40.26 -1.85
CA THR A 104 16.74 38.82 -1.80
C THR A 104 17.78 38.11 -0.94
N VAL A 105 17.31 37.54 0.16
CA VAL A 105 18.09 36.67 1.05
C VAL A 105 18.01 35.25 0.49
N ARG A 106 19.17 34.65 0.21
CA ARG A 106 19.27 33.29 -0.29
C ARG A 106 19.94 32.42 0.73
N LEU A 107 19.28 31.32 1.08
CA LEU A 107 19.73 30.38 2.11
C LEU A 107 19.68 28.96 1.58
N SER A 108 20.65 28.13 1.99
CA SER A 108 20.54 26.67 1.87
C SER A 108 20.91 26.02 3.18
N ALA A 109 20.11 25.08 3.64
CA ALA A 109 20.35 24.33 4.86
C ALA A 109 20.53 22.85 4.55
N TYR A 110 21.34 22.14 5.35
CA TYR A 110 21.52 20.70 5.23
C TYR A 110 21.77 20.05 6.60
N TYR A 111 21.36 18.80 6.73
CA TYR A 111 21.57 17.97 7.90
C TYR A 111 21.99 16.55 7.46
N PRO A 112 22.90 15.85 8.16
CA PRO A 112 23.68 16.32 9.30
C PRO A 112 24.77 17.32 8.89
N ALA A 113 25.05 18.31 9.76
CA ALA A 113 26.06 19.31 9.48
C ALA A 113 27.48 18.74 9.57
N ARG A 114 28.36 19.16 8.65
CA ARG A 114 29.78 18.84 8.63
C ARG A 114 30.63 20.12 8.77
N GLU A 115 31.70 20.05 9.56
CA GLU A 115 32.57 21.19 9.80
C GLU A 115 33.65 21.35 8.69
N ASP A 116 33.85 20.33 7.86
CA ASP A 116 34.91 20.25 6.85
C ASP A 116 34.45 20.67 5.44
N VAL A 117 33.22 21.19 5.30
CA VAL A 117 32.67 21.57 4.00
C VAL A 117 33.08 22.98 3.61
N SER A 118 33.60 23.15 2.39
CA SER A 118 33.96 24.48 1.86
C SER A 118 32.69 25.26 1.45
N PRO A 119 32.47 26.48 1.94
CA PRO A 119 31.31 27.29 1.58
C PRO A 119 31.37 27.90 0.17
N GLU A 120 32.42 27.62 -0.61
CA GLU A 120 32.67 28.29 -1.89
C GLU A 120 31.81 27.71 -3.06
N THR A 121 31.21 26.55 -2.86
CA THR A 121 30.36 25.89 -3.88
C THR A 121 29.04 25.43 -3.26
N ASN A 122 27.96 25.41 -4.06
CA ASN A 122 26.66 24.83 -3.65
C ASN A 122 26.73 23.30 -3.58
N LEU A 123 27.84 22.71 -4.05
CA LEU A 123 28.00 21.25 -4.09
C LEU A 123 28.46 20.74 -2.73
N HIS A 124 27.66 19.91 -2.13
CA HIS A 124 27.97 19.21 -0.90
C HIS A 124 28.30 17.76 -1.21
N THR A 125 29.52 17.33 -0.86
CA THR A 125 29.90 15.91 -0.96
C THR A 125 29.27 15.18 0.19
N HIS A 126 28.35 14.25 -0.12
CA HIS A 126 27.71 13.40 0.86
C HIS A 126 28.17 11.96 0.70
N ARG A 127 28.21 11.23 1.82
CA ARG A 127 28.53 9.81 1.85
C ARG A 127 27.52 9.08 2.73
N VAL A 128 26.97 8.00 2.22
CA VAL A 128 26.19 7.05 3.01
C VAL A 128 27.13 6.06 3.69
N ASP A 129 26.87 5.73 4.94
CA ASP A 129 27.68 4.80 5.70
C ASP A 129 27.43 3.35 5.25
N THR A 130 28.49 2.56 5.24
CA THR A 130 28.40 1.13 4.91
C THR A 130 27.88 0.27 6.07
N ASP A 131 27.95 0.79 7.30
CA ASP A 131 27.34 0.16 8.47
C ASP A 131 26.19 1.04 8.99
N GLN A 132 24.97 0.66 8.64
CA GLN A 132 23.75 1.36 9.02
C GLN A 132 23.00 0.69 10.18
N THR A 133 23.64 -0.22 10.92
CA THR A 133 23.03 -0.90 12.08
C THR A 133 22.81 0.01 13.29
N GLY A 134 23.49 1.15 13.34
CA GLY A 134 23.39 2.17 14.38
C GLY A 134 23.18 3.56 13.82
N ASN A 135 23.91 4.56 14.32
CA ASN A 135 23.81 5.97 13.89
C ASN A 135 24.17 6.18 12.40
N GLY A 136 24.91 5.23 11.79
CA GLY A 136 25.22 5.31 10.37
C GLY A 136 23.97 5.34 9.46
N TYR A 137 22.82 4.87 9.94
CA TYR A 137 21.56 5.00 9.22
C TYR A 137 21.09 6.46 9.16
N GLU A 138 21.02 7.13 10.30
CA GLU A 138 20.64 8.55 10.40
C GLU A 138 21.69 9.47 9.75
N ASP A 139 22.99 9.18 9.95
CA ASP A 139 24.09 9.94 9.37
C ASP A 139 24.15 9.83 7.83
N SER A 140 23.56 8.78 7.26
CA SER A 140 23.44 8.57 5.81
C SER A 140 22.32 9.38 5.17
N ASP A 141 21.32 9.83 5.93
CA ASP A 141 20.17 10.55 5.37
C ASP A 141 20.46 12.05 5.29
N LEU A 142 20.68 12.52 4.06
CA LEU A 142 20.89 13.93 3.79
C LEU A 142 19.54 14.66 3.71
N LEU A 143 19.23 15.50 4.69
CA LEU A 143 18.15 16.46 4.59
C LEU A 143 18.68 17.79 4.05
N TRP A 144 17.90 18.43 3.18
CA TRP A 144 18.29 19.70 2.58
C TRP A 144 17.08 20.63 2.40
N SER A 145 17.35 21.94 2.37
CA SER A 145 16.37 22.97 2.10
C SER A 145 17.02 24.13 1.36
N HIS A 146 16.31 24.79 0.46
CA HIS A 146 16.72 26.01 -0.18
C HIS A 146 15.58 27.04 -0.14
N LEU A 147 15.93 28.30 0.15
CA LEU A 147 14.98 29.40 0.28
C LEU A 147 15.55 30.67 -0.34
N ASP A 148 14.80 31.27 -1.26
CA ASP A 148 14.96 32.66 -1.72
C ASP A 148 13.80 33.47 -1.15
N ILE A 149 14.09 34.47 -0.27
CA ILE A 149 13.08 35.31 0.37
C ILE A 149 13.51 36.76 0.33
N GLU A 150 12.58 37.68 0.01
CA GLU A 150 12.86 39.10 0.12
C GLU A 150 12.97 39.50 1.58
N GLN A 151 13.96 40.33 1.92
CA GLN A 151 14.20 40.73 3.30
C GLN A 151 12.98 41.42 3.93
N GLU A 152 12.19 42.15 3.13
CA GLU A 152 10.96 42.78 3.57
C GLU A 152 9.81 41.82 3.90
N ASP A 153 9.89 40.58 3.37
CA ASP A 153 8.91 39.51 3.61
C ASP A 153 9.25 38.68 4.88
N ILE A 154 10.41 38.90 5.49
CA ILE A 154 10.76 38.26 6.77
C ILE A 154 9.93 38.90 7.88
N THR A 155 8.78 38.30 8.17
CA THR A 155 7.83 38.79 9.19
C THR A 155 7.98 37.99 10.49
N GLY A 156 7.92 38.69 11.63
CA GLY A 156 7.88 38.05 12.94
C GLY A 156 9.20 37.51 13.47
N ASP A 157 10.35 37.96 12.94
CA ASP A 157 11.69 37.54 13.37
C ASP A 157 11.99 36.02 13.28
N VAL A 158 11.26 35.31 12.40
CA VAL A 158 11.40 33.87 12.16
C VAL A 158 11.56 33.61 10.67
N ILE A 159 12.49 32.72 10.30
CA ILE A 159 12.61 32.15 8.96
C ILE A 159 12.34 30.64 9.08
N GLU A 160 11.32 30.17 8.35
CA GLU A 160 10.98 28.75 8.25
C GLU A 160 11.59 28.15 6.99
N MET A 161 12.29 27.03 7.15
CA MET A 161 12.87 26.28 6.05
C MET A 161 12.39 24.82 6.10
N PRO A 162 11.56 24.38 5.14
CA PRO A 162 11.14 22.99 5.06
C PRO A 162 12.29 22.12 4.53
N PHE A 163 12.60 21.04 5.24
CA PHE A 163 13.56 20.05 4.80
C PHE A 163 12.94 18.98 3.89
N MET A 164 13.71 18.54 2.92
CA MET A 164 13.41 17.44 2.02
C MET A 164 14.54 16.39 2.11
N HIS A 165 14.23 15.12 1.91
CA HIS A 165 15.24 14.06 1.80
C HIS A 165 16.02 14.16 0.50
N GLY A 166 17.35 14.10 0.58
CA GLY A 166 18.23 14.00 -0.57
C GLY A 166 18.57 12.57 -0.97
N MET A 167 18.38 11.61 -0.06
CA MET A 167 18.72 10.21 -0.29
C MET A 167 17.47 9.38 -0.62
N HIS A 168 17.68 8.12 -1.02
CA HIS A 168 16.64 7.14 -1.29
C HIS A 168 16.56 6.15 -0.13
N ARG A 169 15.35 5.81 0.32
CA ARG A 169 15.13 4.79 1.33
C ARG A 169 14.79 3.45 0.67
N LEU A 170 15.47 2.39 1.08
CA LEU A 170 15.15 1.02 0.69
C LEU A 170 14.66 0.25 1.90
N SER A 171 13.40 -0.15 1.91
CA SER A 171 12.80 -1.04 2.92
C SER A 171 12.75 -2.45 2.37
N ILE A 172 13.21 -3.44 3.14
CA ILE A 172 13.28 -4.83 2.73
C ILE A 172 12.53 -5.67 3.76
N ASN A 173 11.46 -6.33 3.31
CA ASN A 173 10.71 -7.30 4.09
C ASN A 173 11.10 -8.69 3.60
N ILE A 174 11.58 -9.55 4.50
CA ILE A 174 11.96 -10.93 4.18
C ILE A 174 11.00 -11.87 4.88
N SER A 175 10.35 -12.72 4.12
CA SER A 175 9.58 -13.87 4.59
C SER A 175 10.30 -15.17 4.26
N SER A 176 9.88 -16.29 4.84
CA SER A 176 10.47 -17.61 4.57
C SER A 176 9.39 -18.64 4.28
N ASP A 177 9.63 -19.53 3.31
CA ASP A 177 8.79 -20.71 3.07
C ASP A 177 8.71 -21.65 4.28
N GLU A 178 9.71 -21.58 5.16
CA GLU A 178 9.78 -22.43 6.35
C GLU A 178 9.09 -21.80 7.59
N GLY A 179 8.40 -20.65 7.42
CA GLY A 179 7.61 -19.97 8.46
C GLY A 179 8.44 -19.27 9.53
N SER A 180 9.76 -19.47 9.57
CA SER A 180 10.70 -18.72 10.41
C SER A 180 11.95 -18.41 9.62
N LEU A 181 12.50 -17.25 9.87
CA LEU A 181 13.77 -16.87 9.28
C LEU A 181 14.92 -17.62 10.00
N PRO A 182 15.98 -18.03 9.27
CA PRO A 182 17.16 -18.62 9.87
C PRO A 182 17.87 -17.65 10.82
N ASP A 183 18.36 -18.16 11.96
CA ASP A 183 19.08 -17.37 12.97
C ASP A 183 20.37 -16.71 12.43
N ASP A 184 20.96 -17.29 11.37
CA ASP A 184 22.18 -16.81 10.71
C ASP A 184 21.88 -15.93 9.48
N LEU A 185 20.63 -15.44 9.32
CA LEU A 185 20.24 -14.58 8.22
C LEU A 185 21.04 -13.27 8.25
N THR A 186 21.68 -12.95 7.13
CA THR A 186 22.34 -11.67 6.93
C THR A 186 21.88 -11.04 5.62
N VAL A 187 21.71 -9.73 5.63
CA VAL A 187 21.28 -8.93 4.48
C VAL A 187 22.35 -7.90 4.18
N THR A 188 22.71 -7.76 2.91
CA THR A 188 23.65 -6.77 2.42
C THR A 188 23.05 -6.08 1.21
N VAL A 189 23.13 -4.76 1.16
CA VAL A 189 22.66 -3.93 0.04
C VAL A 189 23.84 -3.30 -0.67
N ARG A 190 23.87 -3.33 -1.99
CA ARG A 190 24.92 -2.72 -2.79
C ARG A 190 24.49 -1.35 -3.28
N ASN A 191 25.33 -0.35 -3.06
CA ASN A 191 25.08 1.01 -3.52
C ASN A 191 26.40 1.78 -3.74
N ILE A 192 26.33 2.83 -4.56
CA ILE A 192 27.38 3.85 -4.62
C ILE A 192 27.26 4.69 -3.37
N THR A 193 28.35 4.80 -2.59
CA THR A 193 28.29 5.37 -1.23
C THR A 193 28.70 6.83 -1.15
N GLU A 194 29.16 7.45 -2.25
CA GLU A 194 29.60 8.84 -2.24
C GLU A 194 29.18 9.57 -3.52
N GLY A 195 28.82 10.83 -3.39
CA GLY A 195 28.48 11.70 -4.51
C GLY A 195 28.33 13.15 -4.08
N SER A 196 28.14 14.03 -5.06
CA SER A 196 27.91 15.46 -4.84
C SER A 196 26.43 15.79 -4.98
N PHE A 197 25.95 16.59 -4.04
CA PHE A 197 24.57 17.07 -3.97
C PHE A 197 24.56 18.59 -4.08
N ASP A 198 23.76 19.14 -4.99
CA ASP A 198 23.58 20.59 -5.13
C ASP A 198 22.48 21.08 -4.18
N LEU A 199 22.89 21.74 -3.10
CA LEU A 199 22.00 22.29 -2.09
C LEU A 199 21.08 23.40 -2.62
N SER A 200 21.34 23.98 -3.78
CA SER A 200 20.49 25.03 -4.36
C SER A 200 19.36 24.50 -5.23
N THR A 201 19.49 23.28 -5.74
CA THR A 201 18.53 22.68 -6.68
C THR A 201 17.96 21.35 -6.19
N GLY A 202 18.59 20.72 -5.20
CA GLY A 202 18.30 19.35 -4.79
C GLY A 202 18.77 18.31 -5.79
N GLY A 203 19.54 18.71 -6.81
CA GLY A 203 20.07 17.83 -7.83
C GLY A 203 21.25 17.01 -7.33
N ILE A 204 21.30 15.74 -7.71
CA ILE A 204 22.48 14.91 -7.54
C ILE A 204 23.34 15.07 -8.78
N ASP A 205 24.57 15.54 -8.57
CA ASP A 205 25.61 15.41 -9.58
C ASP A 205 26.10 13.96 -9.60
N THR A 206 26.56 13.48 -10.73
CA THR A 206 26.90 12.08 -10.97
C THR A 206 27.60 11.43 -9.78
N PRO A 207 27.12 10.28 -9.27
CA PRO A 207 27.77 9.54 -8.21
C PRO A 207 29.24 9.30 -8.58
N SER A 208 30.14 9.65 -7.69
CA SER A 208 31.59 9.59 -7.95
C SER A 208 32.32 8.50 -7.17
N GLY A 209 31.55 7.81 -6.28
CA GLY A 209 32.09 6.76 -5.44
C GLY A 209 32.17 5.40 -6.12
N THR A 210 32.67 4.42 -5.38
CA THR A 210 32.66 3.01 -5.76
C THR A 210 31.41 2.33 -5.23
N MET A 211 30.98 1.27 -5.92
CA MET A 211 29.96 0.37 -5.42
C MET A 211 30.49 -0.34 -4.16
N GLU A 212 29.81 -0.19 -3.04
CA GLU A 212 30.18 -0.81 -1.75
C GLU A 212 28.99 -1.61 -1.20
N ASP A 213 29.30 -2.51 -0.28
CA ASP A 213 28.31 -3.31 0.41
C ASP A 213 27.88 -2.58 1.70
N ILE A 214 26.57 -2.38 1.85
CA ILE A 214 25.95 -1.70 3.00
C ILE A 214 25.26 -2.76 3.87
N THR A 215 25.54 -2.75 5.16
CA THR A 215 24.77 -3.51 6.15
C THR A 215 23.58 -2.68 6.58
N PRO A 216 22.33 -3.06 6.25
CA PRO A 216 21.15 -2.27 6.55
C PRO A 216 20.79 -2.30 8.04
N ARG A 217 20.00 -1.32 8.49
CA ARG A 217 19.39 -1.30 9.81
C ARG A 217 18.35 -2.40 9.93
N ILE A 218 18.34 -3.11 11.05
CA ILE A 218 17.30 -4.08 11.40
C ILE A 218 16.20 -3.33 12.17
N LEU A 219 14.99 -3.29 11.63
CA LEU A 219 13.83 -2.68 12.28
C LEU A 219 13.14 -3.69 13.22
N SER A 220 12.93 -4.90 12.70
CA SER A 220 12.42 -6.06 13.44
C SER A 220 12.84 -7.34 12.71
N GLU A 221 12.43 -8.50 13.18
CA GLU A 221 12.71 -9.77 12.50
C GLU A 221 12.18 -9.73 11.06
N GLY A 222 13.08 -9.97 10.11
CA GLY A 222 12.76 -9.95 8.68
C GLY A 222 12.54 -8.56 8.07
N LYS A 223 12.61 -7.48 8.85
CA LYS A 223 12.45 -6.11 8.32
C LYS A 223 13.74 -5.32 8.42
N TYR A 224 14.20 -4.85 7.30
CA TYR A 224 15.44 -4.10 7.15
C TYR A 224 15.18 -2.78 6.44
N SER A 225 16.02 -1.78 6.71
CA SER A 225 15.97 -0.51 5.99
C SER A 225 17.40 -0.01 5.73
N ALA A 226 17.60 0.55 4.54
CA ALA A 226 18.85 1.19 4.16
C ALA A 226 18.60 2.55 3.52
N ILE A 227 19.46 3.50 3.83
CA ILE A 227 19.54 4.79 3.13
C ILE A 227 20.57 4.64 2.02
N LEU A 228 20.16 4.94 0.80
CA LEU A 228 20.93 4.73 -0.42
C LEU A 228 21.19 6.05 -1.14
N PHE A 229 22.32 6.17 -1.78
CA PHE A 229 22.58 7.26 -2.71
C PHE A 229 21.71 7.03 -3.97
N PRO A 230 20.93 8.02 -4.42
CA PRO A 230 20.12 7.90 -5.64
C PRO A 230 20.97 7.62 -6.88
N GLY A 231 20.45 6.82 -7.80
CA GLY A 231 21.22 6.41 -8.98
C GLY A 231 20.43 5.52 -9.94
N ASP A 232 21.06 5.13 -11.05
CA ASP A 232 20.45 4.31 -12.10
C ASP A 232 20.29 2.84 -11.63
N LEU A 233 19.10 2.28 -11.77
CA LEU A 233 18.79 0.88 -11.44
C LEU A 233 19.63 -0.11 -12.27
N GLY A 234 20.02 0.28 -13.48
CA GLY A 234 20.88 -0.55 -14.34
C GLY A 234 22.23 -0.89 -13.71
N GLU A 235 22.74 -0.09 -12.77
CA GLU A 235 23.97 -0.37 -12.04
C GLU A 235 23.84 -1.58 -11.09
N TYR A 236 22.62 -1.92 -10.70
CA TYR A 236 22.30 -3.02 -9.78
C TYR A 236 21.75 -4.26 -10.51
N ALA A 237 21.75 -4.28 -11.85
CA ALA A 237 21.25 -5.39 -12.67
C ALA A 237 21.95 -6.73 -12.44
N GLU A 238 23.19 -6.73 -11.92
CA GLU A 238 23.95 -7.94 -11.59
C GLU A 238 23.82 -8.36 -10.12
N GLY A 239 23.30 -7.45 -9.24
CA GLY A 239 23.08 -7.73 -7.84
C GLY A 239 22.83 -6.45 -7.05
N TRP A 240 21.72 -6.41 -6.34
CA TRP A 240 21.31 -5.28 -5.52
C TRP A 240 21.24 -5.63 -4.03
N VAL A 241 20.52 -6.71 -3.70
CA VAL A 241 20.42 -7.21 -2.34
C VAL A 241 20.95 -8.63 -2.27
N GLU A 242 21.90 -8.86 -1.38
CA GLU A 242 22.44 -10.19 -1.09
C GLU A 242 21.91 -10.68 0.25
N ILE A 243 21.35 -11.89 0.28
CA ILE A 243 20.85 -12.54 1.48
C ILE A 243 21.62 -13.84 1.68
N SER A 244 22.22 -13.99 2.85
CA SER A 244 22.92 -15.23 3.23
C SER A 244 22.25 -15.87 4.43
N ALA A 245 21.94 -17.17 4.33
CA ALA A 245 21.32 -17.97 5.38
C ALA A 245 21.65 -19.45 5.20
N GLY A 246 21.89 -20.18 6.29
CA GLY A 246 22.17 -21.63 6.26
C GLY A 246 23.41 -22.01 5.42
N GLY A 247 24.38 -21.10 5.28
CA GLY A 247 25.58 -21.29 4.46
C GLY A 247 25.35 -21.16 2.95
N LYS A 248 24.17 -20.69 2.52
CA LYS A 248 23.85 -20.34 1.13
C LYS A 248 23.75 -18.82 0.99
N THR A 249 24.06 -18.32 -0.18
CA THR A 249 23.94 -16.90 -0.53
C THR A 249 23.13 -16.79 -1.80
N SER A 250 22.12 -15.94 -1.77
CA SER A 250 21.27 -15.60 -2.90
C SER A 250 21.30 -14.10 -3.16
N VAL A 251 21.17 -13.72 -4.42
CA VAL A 251 21.32 -12.32 -4.85
C VAL A 251 20.05 -11.89 -5.58
N TYR A 252 19.39 -10.87 -5.04
CA TYR A 252 18.32 -10.18 -5.73
C TYR A 252 18.89 -9.10 -6.66
N LYS A 253 18.48 -9.12 -7.92
CA LYS A 253 18.88 -8.17 -8.94
C LYS A 253 17.84 -7.07 -9.07
N ALA A 254 18.28 -5.83 -9.23
CA ALA A 254 17.33 -4.75 -9.47
C ALA A 254 16.57 -4.98 -10.79
N PRO A 255 15.28 -4.71 -10.83
CA PRO A 255 14.53 -4.67 -12.08
C PRO A 255 14.99 -3.48 -12.92
N ALA A 256 14.68 -3.49 -14.22
CA ALA A 256 15.01 -2.38 -15.11
C ALA A 256 14.31 -1.06 -14.72
N THR A 257 13.14 -1.17 -14.09
CA THR A 257 12.36 -0.04 -13.57
C THR A 257 11.65 -0.43 -12.27
N ILE A 258 11.46 0.54 -11.38
CA ILE A 258 10.56 0.45 -10.22
C ILE A 258 9.43 1.45 -10.49
N GLY A 259 8.20 0.93 -10.68
CA GLY A 259 7.15 1.73 -11.26
C GLY A 259 7.51 2.20 -12.68
N GLU A 260 7.49 3.52 -12.90
CA GLU A 260 7.89 4.13 -14.20
C GLU A 260 9.35 4.65 -14.18
N SER A 261 10.04 4.55 -13.05
CA SER A 261 11.38 5.11 -12.86
C SER A 261 12.46 4.05 -13.10
N SER A 262 13.47 4.37 -13.90
CA SER A 262 14.70 3.59 -14.04
C SER A 262 15.79 4.01 -13.05
N VAL A 263 15.47 4.92 -12.12
CA VAL A 263 16.42 5.45 -11.14
C VAL A 263 15.83 5.37 -9.73
N LEU A 264 16.68 5.21 -8.73
CA LEU A 264 16.36 5.47 -7.35
C LEU A 264 16.29 6.99 -7.14
N GLU A 265 15.10 7.51 -6.88
CA GLU A 265 14.85 8.95 -6.78
C GLU A 265 15.13 9.48 -5.38
N SER A 266 15.65 10.72 -5.27
CA SER A 266 15.77 11.45 -4.01
C SER A 266 14.42 11.59 -3.31
N GLY A 267 14.38 11.39 -1.99
CA GLY A 267 13.18 11.57 -1.17
C GLY A 267 12.09 10.56 -1.44
N LYS A 268 12.43 9.44 -2.08
CA LYS A 268 11.49 8.34 -2.34
C LYS A 268 11.90 7.09 -1.57
N GLU A 269 10.91 6.22 -1.38
CA GLU A 269 11.10 4.91 -0.80
C GLU A 269 10.79 3.81 -1.81
N THR A 270 11.61 2.76 -1.79
CA THR A 270 11.32 1.48 -2.46
C THR A 270 11.15 0.40 -1.41
N VAL A 271 10.05 -0.33 -1.48
CA VAL A 271 9.79 -1.49 -0.62
C VAL A 271 10.02 -2.77 -1.42
N LEU A 272 10.93 -3.61 -0.96
CA LEU A 272 11.16 -4.96 -1.51
C LEU A 272 10.58 -5.99 -0.56
N ASN A 273 9.65 -6.79 -1.07
CA ASN A 273 9.15 -7.97 -0.39
C ASN A 273 9.85 -9.18 -0.96
N LEU A 274 10.79 -9.76 -0.20
CA LEU A 274 11.61 -10.88 -0.62
C LEU A 274 11.17 -12.15 0.14
N ARG A 275 11.18 -13.28 -0.55
CA ARG A 275 10.82 -14.57 0.01
C ARG A 275 12.00 -15.53 -0.09
N LEU A 276 12.46 -16.01 1.06
CA LEU A 276 13.47 -17.06 1.14
C LEU A 276 12.80 -18.41 0.97
N LYS A 277 13.09 -19.07 -0.15
CA LYS A 277 12.55 -20.40 -0.49
C LYS A 277 13.26 -21.50 0.32
N SER A 278 12.61 -22.64 0.49
CA SER A 278 13.17 -23.78 1.22
C SER A 278 14.46 -24.35 0.60
N ASP A 279 14.70 -24.11 -0.68
CA ASP A 279 15.97 -24.45 -1.37
C ASP A 279 17.06 -23.39 -1.12
N GLY A 280 16.75 -22.28 -0.44
CA GLY A 280 17.64 -21.19 -0.10
C GLY A 280 17.78 -20.15 -1.20
N ASP A 281 16.94 -20.19 -2.24
CA ASP A 281 16.86 -19.15 -3.26
C ASP A 281 15.93 -18.01 -2.81
N ILE A 282 16.04 -16.84 -3.44
CA ILE A 282 15.24 -15.66 -3.13
C ILE A 282 14.30 -15.38 -4.31
N GLY A 283 13.03 -15.18 -4.00
CA GLY A 283 12.05 -14.63 -4.94
C GLY A 283 11.43 -13.36 -4.38
N THR A 284 10.85 -12.53 -5.23
CA THR A 284 9.91 -11.50 -4.82
C THR A 284 8.53 -12.13 -4.71
N ASP A 285 7.76 -11.81 -3.68
CA ASP A 285 6.40 -12.29 -3.56
C ASP A 285 5.46 -11.27 -4.22
N PRO A 286 4.71 -11.63 -5.26
CA PRO A 286 4.64 -12.90 -6.00
C PRO A 286 5.35 -12.83 -7.37
N ASP A 287 6.62 -13.26 -7.48
CA ASP A 287 7.23 -13.41 -8.81
C ASP A 287 6.84 -14.76 -9.42
N PRO A 288 6.31 -14.77 -10.64
CA PRO A 288 6.01 -16.01 -11.34
C PRO A 288 7.27 -16.73 -11.80
N ASP A 289 7.21 -18.06 -11.88
CA ASP A 289 8.26 -18.84 -12.53
C ASP A 289 8.42 -18.39 -14.00
N PRO A 290 9.59 -17.85 -14.38
CA PRO A 290 9.80 -17.36 -15.75
C PRO A 290 9.64 -18.45 -16.82
N ASP A 291 9.75 -19.73 -16.46
CA ASP A 291 9.61 -20.85 -17.37
C ASP A 291 8.16 -21.34 -17.51
N THR A 292 7.23 -20.84 -16.70
CA THR A 292 5.81 -21.21 -16.80
C THR A 292 5.16 -20.55 -18.02
N ASP A 293 4.73 -21.40 -18.97
CA ASP A 293 3.99 -20.93 -20.15
C ASP A 293 2.50 -20.76 -19.84
N TYR A 294 2.04 -19.51 -19.87
CA TYR A 294 0.65 -19.12 -19.67
C TYR A 294 -0.14 -18.94 -20.98
N SER A 295 0.52 -19.03 -22.15
CA SER A 295 -0.08 -18.70 -23.44
C SER A 295 -1.39 -19.47 -23.71
N GLY A 296 -2.46 -18.74 -23.97
CA GLY A 296 -3.79 -19.27 -24.29
C GLY A 296 -4.46 -20.09 -23.17
N ARG A 297 -3.98 -20.00 -21.94
CA ARG A 297 -4.51 -20.76 -20.78
C ARG A 297 -5.60 -19.97 -20.05
N THR A 298 -6.52 -20.72 -19.44
CA THR A 298 -7.41 -20.24 -18.39
C THR A 298 -6.95 -20.85 -17.06
N CYS A 299 -6.61 -20.00 -16.10
CA CYS A 299 -6.18 -20.40 -14.76
C CYS A 299 -7.19 -19.92 -13.72
N TRP A 300 -7.39 -20.72 -12.69
CA TRP A 300 -8.31 -20.41 -11.59
C TRP A 300 -7.51 -20.24 -10.30
N VAL A 301 -8.00 -19.37 -9.42
CA VAL A 301 -7.50 -19.29 -8.06
C VAL A 301 -7.53 -20.69 -7.43
N TYR A 302 -6.49 -21.02 -6.67
CA TYR A 302 -6.32 -22.36 -6.12
C TYR A 302 -7.56 -22.83 -5.35
N GLY A 303 -7.98 -24.05 -5.64
CA GLY A 303 -9.13 -24.70 -5.01
C GLY A 303 -10.51 -24.22 -5.50
N VAL A 304 -10.58 -23.31 -6.48
CA VAL A 304 -11.86 -22.82 -7.03
C VAL A 304 -12.36 -23.72 -8.18
N LYS A 305 -11.46 -24.19 -9.04
CA LYS A 305 -11.83 -25.05 -10.17
C LYS A 305 -12.31 -26.42 -9.69
N THR A 306 -13.52 -26.74 -10.05
CA THR A 306 -14.12 -28.07 -9.84
C THR A 306 -14.55 -28.67 -11.16
N ALA A 307 -14.86 -29.96 -11.17
CA ALA A 307 -15.37 -30.64 -12.36
C ALA A 307 -16.73 -30.09 -12.85
N SER A 308 -17.50 -29.50 -11.93
CA SER A 308 -18.82 -28.90 -12.24
C SER A 308 -18.72 -27.46 -12.73
N LEU A 309 -17.62 -26.74 -12.43
CA LEU A 309 -17.42 -25.37 -12.88
C LEU A 309 -17.12 -25.34 -14.38
N PRO A 310 -18.05 -24.86 -15.24
CA PRO A 310 -17.87 -24.90 -16.68
C PRO A 310 -16.84 -23.87 -17.14
N ASP A 311 -15.99 -24.27 -18.08
CA ASP A 311 -15.12 -23.32 -18.79
C ASP A 311 -15.97 -22.36 -19.65
N TYR A 312 -15.50 -21.13 -19.80
CA TYR A 312 -16.10 -20.22 -20.77
C TYR A 312 -15.83 -20.73 -22.21
N PRO A 313 -16.84 -20.79 -23.07
CA PRO A 313 -16.66 -21.31 -24.43
C PRO A 313 -15.64 -20.51 -25.23
N LYS A 314 -14.66 -21.16 -25.85
CA LYS A 314 -13.68 -20.51 -26.75
C LYS A 314 -14.35 -19.73 -27.89
N ASP A 315 -15.46 -20.25 -28.42
CA ASP A 315 -16.34 -19.51 -29.33
C ASP A 315 -17.38 -18.73 -28.53
N SER A 316 -17.06 -17.48 -28.23
CA SER A 316 -17.95 -16.58 -27.46
C SER A 316 -19.29 -16.34 -28.15
N ALA A 317 -19.41 -16.58 -29.45
CA ALA A 317 -20.67 -16.49 -30.19
C ALA A 317 -21.62 -17.65 -29.86
N SER A 318 -21.09 -18.77 -29.34
CA SER A 318 -21.91 -19.91 -28.89
C SER A 318 -22.59 -19.67 -27.53
N VAL A 319 -22.16 -18.65 -26.78
CA VAL A 319 -22.76 -18.28 -25.49
C VAL A 319 -24.12 -17.64 -25.72
N PRO A 320 -25.22 -18.19 -25.17
CA PRO A 320 -26.56 -17.62 -25.32
C PRO A 320 -26.60 -16.17 -24.86
N GLU A 321 -27.18 -15.29 -25.66
CA GLU A 321 -27.34 -13.88 -25.33
C GLU A 321 -28.80 -13.49 -25.22
N TYR A 322 -29.13 -12.76 -24.17
CA TYR A 322 -30.46 -12.32 -23.86
C TYR A 322 -30.48 -10.79 -23.74
N SER A 323 -31.48 -10.14 -24.31
CA SER A 323 -31.70 -8.71 -24.09
C SER A 323 -32.26 -8.44 -22.68
N PHE A 324 -32.90 -9.43 -22.11
CA PHE A 324 -33.49 -9.44 -20.77
C PHE A 324 -33.73 -10.88 -20.35
N LEU A 325 -33.48 -11.17 -19.08
CA LEU A 325 -33.85 -12.44 -18.43
C LEU A 325 -34.67 -12.15 -17.16
N ALA A 326 -35.85 -12.75 -17.05
CA ALA A 326 -36.53 -12.79 -15.78
C ALA A 326 -35.76 -13.73 -14.82
N PRO A 327 -35.69 -13.44 -13.51
CA PRO A 327 -34.91 -14.22 -12.54
C PRO A 327 -35.23 -15.72 -12.54
N GLU A 328 -36.51 -16.08 -12.67
CA GLU A 328 -36.96 -17.45 -12.73
C GLU A 328 -36.50 -18.24 -13.96
N ASN A 329 -35.95 -17.54 -14.95
CA ASN A 329 -35.46 -18.12 -16.20
C ASN A 329 -33.91 -18.04 -16.33
N PHE A 330 -33.20 -17.65 -15.29
CA PHE A 330 -31.75 -17.60 -15.33
C PHE A 330 -31.18 -19.01 -15.56
N PRO A 331 -30.26 -19.14 -16.53
CA PRO A 331 -29.62 -20.41 -16.79
C PRO A 331 -28.75 -20.87 -15.60
N ASN A 332 -28.81 -22.16 -15.28
CA ASN A 332 -27.98 -22.77 -14.25
C ASN A 332 -26.89 -23.62 -14.89
N GLY A 333 -25.66 -23.51 -14.40
CA GLY A 333 -24.52 -24.34 -14.80
C GLY A 333 -24.01 -24.09 -16.22
N ILE A 334 -24.42 -23.00 -16.87
CA ILE A 334 -23.93 -22.58 -18.18
C ILE A 334 -23.68 -21.06 -18.20
N TRP A 335 -22.69 -20.67 -18.98
CA TRP A 335 -22.43 -19.27 -19.29
C TRP A 335 -23.53 -18.70 -20.17
N TYR A 336 -23.95 -17.46 -19.88
CA TYR A 336 -24.89 -16.70 -20.68
C TYR A 336 -24.47 -15.21 -20.72
N LYS A 337 -25.01 -14.45 -21.65
CA LYS A 337 -24.78 -13.02 -21.78
C LYS A 337 -26.07 -12.22 -21.58
N VAL A 338 -25.94 -11.06 -20.94
CA VAL A 338 -26.97 -10.04 -20.92
C VAL A 338 -26.31 -8.71 -21.32
N SER A 339 -26.82 -8.09 -22.35
CA SER A 339 -26.27 -6.83 -22.88
C SER A 339 -24.75 -6.89 -23.16
N GLY A 340 -24.28 -8.04 -23.65
CA GLY A 340 -22.86 -8.28 -24.00
C GLY A 340 -21.96 -8.72 -22.83
N VAL A 341 -22.41 -8.62 -21.59
CA VAL A 341 -21.65 -9.08 -20.42
C VAL A 341 -21.93 -10.55 -20.15
N ALA A 342 -20.91 -11.35 -19.91
CA ALA A 342 -21.02 -12.78 -19.66
C ALA A 342 -21.12 -13.09 -18.16
N TYR A 343 -22.06 -13.95 -17.79
CA TYR A 343 -22.39 -14.34 -16.43
C TYR A 343 -22.48 -15.85 -16.27
N LEU A 344 -22.14 -16.33 -15.07
CA LEU A 344 -22.38 -17.70 -14.61
C LEU A 344 -23.00 -17.64 -13.21
N ASN A 345 -24.22 -18.14 -13.04
CA ASN A 345 -24.88 -18.15 -11.73
C ASN A 345 -24.23 -19.16 -10.78
N TRP A 346 -24.09 -18.77 -9.52
CA TRP A 346 -23.58 -19.64 -8.46
C TRP A 346 -24.43 -20.90 -8.27
N GLN A 347 -23.79 -21.97 -7.91
CA GLN A 347 -24.42 -23.23 -7.50
C GLN A 347 -23.71 -23.78 -6.26
N SER A 348 -24.41 -24.59 -5.48
CA SER A 348 -23.90 -25.11 -4.20
C SER A 348 -22.64 -25.99 -4.29
N ASP A 349 -22.29 -26.48 -5.49
CA ASP A 349 -21.10 -27.26 -5.78
C ASP A 349 -19.95 -26.42 -6.38
N PHE A 350 -20.16 -25.11 -6.56
CA PHE A 350 -19.13 -24.17 -6.92
C PHE A 350 -18.38 -23.69 -5.68
N LEU A 351 -17.06 -23.54 -5.81
CA LEU A 351 -16.15 -23.22 -4.69
C LEU A 351 -15.61 -21.78 -4.76
N TRP A 352 -16.27 -20.91 -5.51
CA TRP A 352 -16.08 -19.47 -5.44
C TRP A 352 -17.19 -18.85 -4.58
N TYR A 353 -16.94 -17.66 -4.06
CA TYR A 353 -17.84 -16.96 -3.14
C TYR A 353 -18.16 -15.58 -3.68
N ASP A 354 -19.34 -15.10 -3.37
CA ASP A 354 -19.86 -13.80 -3.77
C ASP A 354 -20.74 -13.24 -2.65
N CYS A 355 -20.13 -12.47 -1.77
CA CYS A 355 -20.83 -11.78 -0.69
C CYS A 355 -21.35 -10.46 -1.23
N ASP A 356 -22.66 -10.33 -1.32
CA ASP A 356 -23.33 -9.13 -1.80
C ASP A 356 -23.70 -8.16 -0.68
N LYS A 357 -23.69 -6.88 -1.03
CA LYS A 357 -24.27 -5.83 -0.18
C LYS A 357 -25.79 -5.84 -0.30
N ASP A 358 -26.47 -5.61 0.82
CA ASP A 358 -27.93 -5.65 0.89
C ASP A 358 -28.61 -4.30 0.63
N ASP A 359 -27.97 -3.19 0.96
CA ASP A 359 -28.55 -1.85 0.80
C ASP A 359 -27.51 -0.82 0.32
N PRO A 360 -27.37 -0.63 -1.01
CA PRO A 360 -26.35 0.26 -1.57
C PRO A 360 -26.71 1.72 -1.50
N ASP A 361 -27.98 2.09 -1.38
CA ASP A 361 -28.41 3.46 -1.65
C ASP A 361 -29.10 4.19 -0.50
N ASP A 362 -28.94 3.77 0.75
CA ASP A 362 -29.50 4.51 1.91
C ASP A 362 -31.05 4.62 1.89
N SER A 363 -31.72 4.00 0.94
CA SER A 363 -33.17 4.20 0.72
C SER A 363 -34.08 3.52 1.72
N GLY A 364 -33.50 2.76 2.68
CA GLY A 364 -34.17 2.51 3.94
C GLY A 364 -35.08 1.32 4.03
N SER A 365 -34.80 0.20 3.36
CA SER A 365 -35.46 -1.06 3.64
C SER A 365 -35.11 -1.66 5.01
N HIS A 366 -33.90 -1.31 5.52
CA HIS A 366 -33.46 -1.66 6.88
C HIS A 366 -32.84 -0.45 7.58
N PRO A 367 -33.59 0.39 8.30
CA PRO A 367 -33.06 1.54 9.00
C PRO A 367 -31.97 1.13 10.00
N GLY A 368 -30.72 1.54 9.74
CA GLY A 368 -29.57 1.29 10.61
C GLY A 368 -28.54 0.30 10.08
N TYR A 369 -28.76 -0.34 8.94
CA TYR A 369 -27.85 -1.30 8.32
C TYR A 369 -27.53 -0.89 6.88
N HIS A 370 -26.90 0.29 6.73
CA HIS A 370 -26.38 0.69 5.44
C HIS A 370 -25.04 0.00 5.19
N ASP A 371 -24.80 -0.48 3.98
CA ASP A 371 -23.56 -1.16 3.59
C ASP A 371 -22.96 -0.66 2.25
N SER A 372 -23.44 0.48 1.76
CA SER A 372 -23.00 1.07 0.50
C SER A 372 -21.47 1.25 0.39
N ASN A 373 -20.78 1.51 1.52
CA ASN A 373 -19.33 1.67 1.58
C ASN A 373 -18.58 0.39 1.99
N MET A 374 -19.28 -0.76 2.07
CA MET A 374 -18.73 -2.02 2.59
C MET A 374 -18.22 -2.97 1.50
N CYS A 375 -17.95 -2.49 0.28
CA CYS A 375 -17.41 -3.33 -0.79
C CYS A 375 -16.09 -4.02 -0.39
N TRP A 376 -15.25 -3.34 0.39
CA TRP A 376 -14.04 -3.91 0.94
C TRP A 376 -14.30 -5.10 1.86
N ALA A 377 -15.35 -5.01 2.69
CA ALA A 377 -15.73 -6.06 3.62
C ALA A 377 -16.34 -7.27 2.90
N ALA A 378 -17.13 -7.04 1.84
CA ALA A 378 -17.64 -8.11 0.99
C ALA A 378 -16.49 -8.84 0.26
N GLY A 379 -15.52 -8.10 -0.32
CA GLY A 379 -14.32 -8.67 -0.91
C GLY A 379 -13.47 -9.45 0.10
N ALA A 380 -13.27 -8.88 1.31
CA ALA A 380 -12.58 -9.56 2.40
C ALA A 380 -13.30 -10.86 2.81
N SER A 381 -14.63 -10.84 2.91
CA SER A 381 -15.44 -12.01 3.27
C SER A 381 -15.33 -13.13 2.24
N ASN A 382 -15.35 -12.80 0.95
CA ASN A 382 -15.13 -13.77 -0.12
C ASN A 382 -13.80 -14.50 0.05
N LEU A 383 -12.71 -13.75 0.28
CA LEU A 383 -11.38 -14.30 0.44
C LEU A 383 -11.21 -15.04 1.77
N LEU A 384 -11.90 -14.61 2.84
CA LEU A 384 -11.94 -15.33 4.12
C LEU A 384 -12.70 -16.65 4.02
N HIS A 385 -13.82 -16.72 3.29
CA HIS A 385 -14.49 -18.00 3.02
C HIS A 385 -13.59 -18.97 2.26
N TRP A 386 -12.88 -18.48 1.24
CA TRP A 386 -11.90 -19.26 0.50
C TRP A 386 -10.75 -19.74 1.41
N TRP A 387 -10.18 -18.84 2.20
CA TRP A 387 -9.06 -19.10 3.10
C TRP A 387 -9.42 -20.11 4.19
N THR A 388 -10.58 -19.92 4.84
CA THR A 388 -11.05 -20.80 5.92
C THR A 388 -11.39 -22.20 5.40
N ARG A 389 -12.04 -22.29 4.25
CA ARG A 389 -12.33 -23.58 3.62
C ARG A 389 -11.05 -24.36 3.29
N LEU A 390 -10.07 -23.71 2.71
CA LEU A 390 -8.83 -24.37 2.33
C LEU A 390 -7.94 -24.72 3.54
N ASN A 391 -8.09 -24.03 4.65
CA ASN A 391 -7.40 -24.30 5.90
C ASN A 391 -8.27 -25.07 6.93
N GLU A 392 -9.45 -25.56 6.53
CA GLU A 392 -10.41 -26.19 7.45
C GLU A 392 -9.79 -27.26 8.39
N PRO A 393 -8.95 -28.22 7.93
CA PRO A 393 -8.35 -29.21 8.82
C PRO A 393 -7.43 -28.59 9.88
N TYR A 394 -6.72 -27.53 9.53
CA TYR A 394 -5.90 -26.79 10.51
C TYR A 394 -6.75 -26.01 11.50
N ILE A 395 -7.84 -25.40 11.02
CA ILE A 395 -8.78 -24.67 11.86
C ILE A 395 -9.48 -25.60 12.85
N GLU A 396 -9.82 -26.82 12.43
CA GLU A 396 -10.35 -27.86 13.35
C GLU A 396 -9.34 -28.23 14.43
N ALA A 397 -8.07 -28.40 14.08
CA ALA A 397 -7.01 -28.69 15.04
C ALA A 397 -6.75 -27.49 15.98
N TYR A 398 -6.77 -26.28 15.44
CA TYR A 398 -6.69 -25.04 16.21
C TYR A 398 -7.83 -24.93 17.23
N ASP A 399 -9.07 -25.13 16.80
CA ASP A 399 -10.25 -25.06 17.66
C ASP A 399 -10.21 -26.13 18.76
N ALA A 400 -9.71 -27.32 18.45
CA ALA A 400 -9.52 -28.38 19.46
C ALA A 400 -8.46 -28.00 20.50
N ARG A 401 -7.38 -27.30 20.11
CA ARG A 401 -6.28 -26.90 20.99
C ARG A 401 -6.64 -25.66 21.83
N TYR A 402 -7.28 -24.65 21.23
CA TYR A 402 -7.50 -23.33 21.82
C TYR A 402 -8.97 -23.06 22.21
N SER A 403 -9.85 -24.06 22.17
CA SER A 403 -11.28 -23.92 22.47
C SER A 403 -11.63 -23.34 23.85
N SER A 404 -10.67 -23.31 24.77
CA SER A 404 -10.83 -22.70 26.11
C SER A 404 -10.33 -21.27 26.20
N ASN A 405 -9.80 -20.70 25.11
CA ASN A 405 -9.32 -19.32 25.11
C ASN A 405 -10.52 -18.36 25.10
N PRO A 406 -10.67 -17.46 26.09
CA PRO A 406 -11.79 -16.48 26.12
C PRO A 406 -11.63 -15.35 25.09
N TRP A 407 -10.58 -15.33 24.33
CA TRP A 407 -10.26 -14.30 23.34
C TRP A 407 -10.46 -14.83 21.90
N PRO A 408 -10.99 -14.04 20.97
CA PRO A 408 -11.46 -12.67 21.10
C PRO A 408 -12.80 -12.55 21.86
N ALA A 409 -13.09 -11.35 22.36
CA ALA A 409 -14.29 -11.07 23.16
C ALA A 409 -15.60 -11.29 22.39
N TYR A 410 -15.55 -11.30 21.06
CA TYR A 410 -16.69 -11.57 20.17
C TYR A 410 -16.56 -12.97 19.55
N PRO A 411 -17.62 -13.79 19.56
CA PRO A 411 -17.57 -15.10 18.93
C PRO A 411 -17.22 -15.03 17.45
N ARG A 412 -16.33 -15.92 17.01
CA ARG A 412 -16.01 -16.05 15.60
C ARG A 412 -17.28 -16.38 14.81
N PRO A 413 -17.57 -15.64 13.70
CA PRO A 413 -18.71 -15.96 12.85
C PRO A 413 -18.54 -17.35 12.22
N SER A 414 -19.64 -17.95 11.83
CA SER A 414 -19.67 -19.20 11.06
C SER A 414 -19.03 -18.98 9.68
N PHE A 415 -18.44 -20.03 9.12
CA PHE A 415 -17.87 -20.04 7.78
C PHE A 415 -18.85 -20.55 6.72
N GLY A 416 -20.12 -20.72 7.08
CA GLY A 416 -21.17 -21.07 6.14
C GLY A 416 -21.43 -19.96 5.12
N PHE A 417 -21.69 -20.35 3.89
CA PHE A 417 -22.08 -19.48 2.79
C PHE A 417 -23.24 -20.10 2.03
N SER A 418 -24.26 -19.29 1.71
CA SER A 418 -25.38 -19.73 0.88
C SER A 418 -25.86 -18.62 -0.03
N ASP A 419 -26.55 -19.00 -1.11
CA ASP A 419 -27.19 -18.10 -2.06
C ASP A 419 -28.41 -17.35 -1.49
N THR A 420 -28.90 -17.76 -0.33
CA THR A 420 -30.09 -17.18 0.30
C THR A 420 -29.84 -16.54 1.65
N GLU A 421 -28.86 -17.05 2.41
CA GLU A 421 -28.56 -16.60 3.78
C GLU A 421 -27.35 -15.66 3.81
N GLY A 422 -26.60 -15.57 2.69
CA GLY A 422 -25.43 -14.72 2.61
C GLY A 422 -24.25 -15.24 3.44
N SER A 423 -23.54 -14.34 4.10
CA SER A 423 -22.28 -14.59 4.81
C SER A 423 -22.31 -13.99 6.21
N GLU A 424 -22.19 -14.84 7.24
CA GLU A 424 -22.03 -14.35 8.62
C GLU A 424 -20.72 -13.59 8.82
N ILE A 425 -19.67 -13.85 8.00
CA ILE A 425 -18.43 -13.07 8.01
C ILE A 425 -18.69 -11.64 7.53
N PHE A 426 -19.47 -11.48 6.45
CA PHE A 426 -19.83 -10.14 5.97
C PHE A 426 -20.73 -9.41 6.97
N ASP A 427 -21.72 -10.10 7.55
CA ASP A 427 -22.58 -9.54 8.60
C ASP A 427 -21.77 -9.06 9.80
N PHE A 428 -20.75 -9.83 10.22
CA PHE A 428 -19.84 -9.45 11.28
C PHE A 428 -19.08 -8.14 10.96
N PHE A 429 -18.52 -8.01 9.75
CA PHE A 429 -17.88 -6.77 9.34
C PHE A 429 -18.86 -5.60 9.31
N ARG A 430 -20.06 -5.82 8.81
CA ARG A 430 -21.11 -4.81 8.75
C ARG A 430 -21.50 -4.32 10.14
N ASP A 431 -21.67 -5.23 11.08
CA ASP A 431 -22.06 -4.89 12.46
C ASP A 431 -20.99 -4.05 13.16
N ILE A 432 -19.71 -4.33 12.92
CA ILE A 432 -18.60 -3.62 13.55
C ILE A 432 -18.31 -2.29 12.85
N SER A 433 -18.21 -2.30 11.53
CA SER A 433 -17.74 -1.12 10.77
C SER A 433 -18.84 -0.09 10.50
N ARG A 434 -20.13 -0.43 10.64
CA ARG A 434 -21.25 0.52 10.50
C ARG A 434 -21.17 1.35 9.21
N ASN A 435 -21.02 0.70 8.06
CA ASN A 435 -20.92 1.33 6.73
C ASN A 435 -19.70 2.24 6.52
N ARG A 436 -18.58 1.99 7.18
CA ARG A 436 -17.33 2.70 6.89
C ARG A 436 -16.60 2.09 5.71
N GLY A 437 -15.99 2.94 4.89
CA GLY A 437 -15.01 2.52 3.89
C GLY A 437 -13.76 1.92 4.55
N GLY A 438 -13.08 1.02 3.85
CA GLY A 438 -11.91 0.32 4.34
C GLY A 438 -11.14 -0.37 3.21
N SER A 439 -10.18 -1.22 3.59
CA SER A 439 -9.40 -2.07 2.70
C SER A 439 -9.68 -3.53 3.00
N ASP A 440 -9.81 -4.35 1.96
CA ASP A 440 -9.99 -5.80 2.08
C ASP A 440 -8.79 -6.48 2.76
N ALA A 441 -7.56 -6.10 2.41
CA ALA A 441 -6.35 -6.61 3.05
C ALA A 441 -6.34 -6.31 4.55
N VAL A 442 -6.66 -5.07 4.94
CA VAL A 442 -6.77 -4.68 6.36
C VAL A 442 -7.87 -5.49 7.06
N GLY A 443 -9.03 -5.67 6.41
CA GLY A 443 -10.12 -6.48 6.97
C GLY A 443 -9.73 -7.93 7.21
N ILE A 444 -9.05 -8.56 6.26
CA ILE A 444 -8.58 -9.95 6.36
C ILE A 444 -7.56 -10.09 7.48
N ASN A 445 -6.53 -9.23 7.52
CA ASN A 445 -5.51 -9.28 8.56
C ASN A 445 -6.12 -9.04 9.95
N TRP A 446 -6.98 -8.02 10.09
CA TRP A 446 -7.68 -7.80 11.35
C TRP A 446 -8.52 -9.00 11.78
N PHE A 447 -9.24 -9.66 10.88
CA PHE A 447 -10.03 -10.86 11.19
C PHE A 447 -9.13 -12.01 11.69
N ILE A 448 -7.98 -12.22 11.07
CA ILE A 448 -7.09 -13.35 11.35
C ILE A 448 -6.16 -13.04 12.52
N CYS A 449 -5.36 -11.97 12.44
CA CYS A 449 -4.32 -11.65 13.41
C CYS A 449 -4.63 -10.46 14.33
N GLY A 450 -5.75 -9.76 14.12
CA GLY A 450 -6.17 -8.64 14.97
C GLY A 450 -5.46 -7.31 14.70
N THR A 451 -4.53 -7.27 13.72
CA THR A 451 -3.73 -6.10 13.36
C THR A 451 -3.81 -5.81 11.85
N PRO A 452 -3.80 -4.55 11.40
CA PRO A 452 -4.07 -3.36 12.24
C PRO A 452 -5.52 -3.38 12.75
N GLY A 453 -5.76 -2.83 13.93
CA GLY A 453 -7.09 -2.81 14.53
C GLY A 453 -8.11 -2.01 13.70
N ILE A 454 -9.30 -2.55 13.52
CA ILE A 454 -10.44 -1.82 12.95
C ILE A 454 -11.23 -1.21 14.11
N SER A 455 -11.19 0.11 14.25
CA SER A 455 -11.99 0.79 15.27
C SER A 455 -13.45 0.91 14.84
N SER A 456 -14.37 0.50 15.72
CA SER A 456 -15.80 0.72 15.50
C SER A 456 -16.18 2.20 15.72
N PRO A 457 -17.10 2.76 14.93
CA PRO A 457 -17.71 4.06 15.24
C PRO A 457 -18.70 3.96 16.41
N ASP A 458 -19.07 2.76 16.82
CA ASP A 458 -19.99 2.52 17.92
C ASP A 458 -19.18 2.47 19.24
N PRO A 459 -19.39 3.43 20.18
CA PRO A 459 -18.63 3.46 21.44
C PRO A 459 -18.92 2.29 22.37
N ASP A 460 -19.98 1.51 22.10
CA ASP A 460 -20.33 0.33 22.86
C ASP A 460 -19.62 -0.94 22.32
N ILE A 461 -18.95 -0.85 21.18
CA ILE A 461 -18.13 -1.90 20.61
C ILE A 461 -16.68 -1.67 21.02
N ASP A 462 -16.14 -2.56 21.83
CA ASP A 462 -14.74 -2.55 22.26
C ASP A 462 -13.81 -2.84 21.06
N ASP A 463 -12.64 -2.21 20.98
CA ASP A 463 -11.65 -2.38 19.91
C ASP A 463 -11.03 -3.80 19.82
N ASN A 464 -11.49 -4.70 20.66
CA ASN A 464 -10.99 -6.09 20.80
C ASN A 464 -11.76 -7.13 19.98
N TYR A 465 -12.34 -6.75 18.87
CA TYR A 465 -12.98 -7.66 17.91
C TYR A 465 -11.96 -8.07 16.85
N GLY A 466 -12.11 -9.26 16.25
CA GLY A 466 -11.15 -9.82 15.31
C GLY A 466 -9.99 -10.56 16.01
N GLY A 467 -8.96 -10.92 15.26
CA GLY A 467 -7.81 -11.68 15.78
C GLY A 467 -8.19 -13.12 16.17
N TYR A 468 -8.97 -13.80 15.32
CA TYR A 468 -9.50 -15.14 15.63
C TYR A 468 -8.46 -16.25 15.61
N PHE A 469 -7.23 -15.94 15.19
CA PHE A 469 -6.12 -16.90 15.07
C PHE A 469 -4.79 -16.31 15.59
N THR A 470 -4.86 -15.36 16.54
CA THR A 470 -3.68 -14.66 17.08
C THR A 470 -2.67 -15.56 17.75
N GLU A 471 -3.07 -16.74 18.28
CA GLU A 471 -2.14 -17.70 18.86
C GLU A 471 -1.12 -18.25 17.86
N ILE A 472 -1.40 -18.10 16.55
CA ILE A 472 -0.53 -18.58 15.47
C ILE A 472 -0.06 -17.41 14.60
N PHE A 473 -0.94 -16.43 14.32
CA PHE A 473 -0.70 -15.35 13.38
C PHE A 473 -0.50 -13.99 14.08
N ASP A 474 0.08 -13.97 15.29
CA ASP A 474 0.38 -12.71 15.97
C ASP A 474 1.33 -11.85 15.14
N ASN A 475 0.84 -10.66 14.70
CA ASN A 475 1.56 -9.72 13.82
C ASN A 475 2.03 -10.31 12.48
N ILE A 476 1.34 -11.33 11.96
CA ILE A 476 1.66 -11.93 10.65
C ILE A 476 0.58 -11.53 9.65
N ASP A 477 0.96 -10.76 8.64
CA ASP A 477 0.07 -10.41 7.55
C ASP A 477 -0.21 -11.62 6.65
N VAL A 478 -1.50 -11.89 6.48
CA VAL A 478 -2.03 -12.93 5.59
C VAL A 478 -2.43 -12.34 4.24
N ALA A 479 -2.87 -11.09 4.26
CA ALA A 479 -3.27 -10.33 3.08
C ALA A 479 -2.39 -9.10 2.93
N PHE A 480 -1.98 -8.80 1.69
CA PHE A 480 -1.16 -7.64 1.38
C PHE A 480 -1.54 -7.04 0.02
N ARG A 481 -1.19 -5.79 -0.20
CA ARG A 481 -1.32 -5.09 -1.47
C ARG A 481 0.07 -4.76 -1.98
N PRO A 482 0.53 -5.38 -3.08
CA PRO A 482 1.80 -4.99 -3.69
C PRO A 482 1.78 -3.51 -4.08
N GLU A 483 2.82 -2.77 -3.71
CA GLU A 483 2.94 -1.33 -3.96
C GLU A 483 3.46 -1.02 -5.37
N ASP A 484 3.06 -1.78 -6.34
CA ASP A 484 3.45 -1.57 -7.73
C ASP A 484 2.50 -0.61 -8.45
N ALA A 485 3.07 0.28 -9.25
CA ALA A 485 2.26 1.02 -10.23
C ALA A 485 1.51 0.02 -11.12
N MET A 486 0.19 0.12 -11.18
CA MET A 486 -0.65 -0.83 -11.92
C MET A 486 -0.53 -0.62 -13.43
N ASN A 487 0.48 -1.26 -14.02
CA ASN A 487 0.73 -1.31 -15.45
C ASN A 487 0.63 -2.75 -15.99
N LYS A 488 0.86 -2.97 -17.30
CA LYS A 488 0.74 -4.29 -17.92
C LYS A 488 1.68 -5.31 -17.27
N GLU A 489 2.92 -4.94 -17.04
CA GLU A 489 3.97 -5.81 -16.51
C GLU A 489 3.69 -6.19 -15.06
N SER A 490 3.49 -5.21 -14.18
CA SER A 490 3.23 -5.46 -12.76
C SER A 490 1.92 -6.22 -12.52
N PHE A 491 0.85 -5.86 -13.24
CA PHE A 491 -0.42 -6.57 -13.16
C PHE A 491 -0.28 -8.06 -13.51
N ASN A 492 0.41 -8.37 -14.61
CA ASN A 492 0.62 -9.75 -15.04
C ASN A 492 1.54 -10.51 -14.09
N ARG A 493 2.61 -9.87 -13.60
CA ARG A 493 3.52 -10.46 -12.62
C ARG A 493 2.80 -10.84 -11.33
N ILE A 494 2.02 -9.91 -10.76
CA ILE A 494 1.25 -10.15 -9.53
C ILE A 494 0.25 -11.29 -9.72
N ILE A 495 -0.53 -11.28 -10.80
CA ILE A 495 -1.55 -12.31 -11.06
C ILE A 495 -0.90 -13.68 -11.23
N LYS A 496 0.15 -13.79 -12.06
CA LYS A 496 0.85 -15.06 -12.30
C LYS A 496 1.46 -15.61 -11.01
N GLY A 497 2.18 -14.75 -10.27
CA GLY A 497 2.80 -15.13 -9.00
C GLY A 497 1.76 -15.60 -7.98
N ALA A 498 0.63 -14.92 -7.84
CA ALA A 498 -0.44 -15.36 -6.95
C ALA A 498 -1.03 -16.72 -7.34
N LEU A 499 -1.20 -16.98 -8.65
CA LEU A 499 -1.68 -18.29 -9.14
C LEU A 499 -0.68 -19.40 -8.82
N GLU A 500 0.61 -19.19 -9.03
CA GLU A 500 1.68 -20.17 -8.76
C GLU A 500 1.84 -20.45 -7.27
N ASN A 501 1.73 -19.40 -6.44
CA ASN A 501 1.85 -19.51 -4.99
C ASN A 501 0.54 -19.93 -4.30
N LYS A 502 -0.49 -20.34 -5.05
CA LYS A 502 -1.79 -20.80 -4.51
C LYS A 502 -2.49 -19.73 -3.66
N GLN A 503 -2.37 -18.46 -4.06
CA GLN A 503 -2.89 -17.30 -3.33
C GLN A 503 -4.25 -16.85 -3.86
N GLY A 504 -5.05 -16.21 -3.00
CA GLY A 504 -6.31 -15.57 -3.35
C GLY A 504 -6.09 -14.17 -3.90
N LEU A 505 -7.04 -13.67 -4.72
CA LEU A 505 -6.93 -12.40 -5.43
C LEU A 505 -8.15 -11.51 -5.21
N GLY A 506 -7.93 -10.35 -4.62
CA GLY A 506 -8.84 -9.20 -4.63
C GLY A 506 -8.35 -8.11 -5.59
N PHE A 507 -9.22 -7.19 -5.98
CA PHE A 507 -8.81 -6.02 -6.75
C PHE A 507 -9.69 -4.81 -6.46
N GLU A 508 -9.11 -3.65 -6.69
CA GLU A 508 -9.79 -2.37 -6.59
C GLU A 508 -9.96 -1.76 -7.97
N GLN A 509 -11.20 -1.41 -8.31
CA GLN A 509 -11.56 -0.68 -9.52
C GLN A 509 -11.89 0.76 -9.16
N SER A 510 -11.28 1.72 -9.85
CA SER A 510 -11.66 3.12 -9.72
C SER A 510 -12.76 3.50 -10.71
N ASN A 511 -13.68 4.36 -10.31
CA ASN A 511 -14.62 5.04 -11.20
C ASN A 511 -14.19 6.49 -11.36
N LEU A 512 -13.51 6.79 -12.46
CA LEU A 512 -12.91 8.12 -12.70
C LEU A 512 -13.93 9.25 -12.84
N ASN A 513 -15.18 8.93 -13.19
CA ASN A 513 -16.24 9.94 -13.29
C ASN A 513 -16.80 10.34 -11.92
N GLN A 514 -16.81 9.41 -10.97
CA GLN A 514 -17.39 9.61 -9.65
C GLN A 514 -16.33 9.86 -8.56
N GLY A 515 -15.05 9.52 -8.84
CA GLY A 515 -13.97 9.62 -7.86
C GLY A 515 -14.14 8.65 -6.68
N VAL A 516 -14.72 7.46 -6.96
CA VAL A 516 -14.92 6.40 -5.97
C VAL A 516 -14.21 5.14 -6.41
N THR A 517 -13.83 4.31 -5.45
CA THR A 517 -13.24 2.98 -5.68
C THR A 517 -14.21 1.89 -5.26
N HIS A 518 -14.06 0.72 -5.87
CA HIS A 518 -14.88 -0.45 -5.63
C HIS A 518 -14.00 -1.69 -5.53
N VAL A 519 -14.11 -2.41 -4.42
CA VAL A 519 -13.34 -3.64 -4.16
C VAL A 519 -14.15 -4.85 -4.55
N MET A 520 -13.52 -5.77 -5.29
CA MET A 520 -14.11 -7.00 -5.83
C MET A 520 -13.13 -8.16 -5.72
N THR A 521 -13.57 -9.39 -6.06
CA THR A 521 -12.75 -10.60 -5.93
C THR A 521 -12.57 -11.30 -7.27
N ILE A 522 -11.32 -11.66 -7.63
CA ILE A 522 -10.98 -12.43 -8.82
C ILE A 522 -10.93 -13.91 -8.46
N TRP A 523 -11.62 -14.74 -9.25
CA TRP A 523 -11.62 -16.18 -9.09
C TRP A 523 -10.96 -16.96 -10.22
N GLY A 524 -10.75 -16.32 -11.38
CA GLY A 524 -10.06 -16.91 -12.51
C GLY A 524 -9.55 -15.88 -13.50
N VAL A 525 -8.66 -16.30 -14.38
CA VAL A 525 -7.94 -15.45 -15.33
C VAL A 525 -7.76 -16.18 -16.65
N GLU A 526 -7.96 -15.48 -17.76
CA GLU A 526 -7.58 -15.93 -19.11
C GLU A 526 -6.31 -15.20 -19.56
N PHE A 527 -5.43 -15.91 -20.21
CA PHE A 527 -4.24 -15.37 -20.83
C PHE A 527 -4.36 -15.43 -22.36
N ASP A 528 -3.82 -14.42 -23.04
CA ASP A 528 -3.70 -14.39 -24.49
C ASP A 528 -2.58 -15.33 -25.01
N ASP A 529 -2.39 -15.36 -26.33
CA ASP A 529 -1.35 -16.20 -26.96
C ASP A 529 0.09 -15.74 -26.62
N GLU A 530 0.25 -14.54 -26.05
CA GLU A 530 1.52 -13.97 -25.58
C GLU A 530 1.71 -14.19 -24.06
N GLY A 531 0.73 -14.79 -23.39
CA GLY A 531 0.75 -15.06 -21.97
C GLY A 531 0.44 -13.85 -21.08
N TYR A 532 -0.22 -12.82 -21.61
CA TYR A 532 -0.73 -11.71 -20.82
C TYR A 532 -2.20 -11.90 -20.46
N VAL A 533 -2.61 -11.40 -19.31
CA VAL A 533 -4.02 -11.45 -18.88
C VAL A 533 -4.91 -10.74 -19.90
N SER A 534 -5.83 -11.48 -20.50
CA SER A 534 -6.80 -10.99 -21.51
C SER A 534 -8.20 -10.85 -20.96
N ALA A 535 -8.57 -11.62 -19.92
CA ALA A 535 -9.82 -11.47 -19.20
C ALA A 535 -9.68 -11.97 -17.75
N ILE A 536 -10.55 -11.48 -16.88
CA ILE A 536 -10.70 -11.94 -15.51
C ILE A 536 -12.12 -12.47 -15.28
N TYR A 537 -12.23 -13.42 -14.37
CA TYR A 537 -13.47 -13.91 -13.80
C TYR A 537 -13.59 -13.40 -12.38
N TYR A 538 -14.56 -12.55 -12.14
CA TYR A 538 -14.70 -11.86 -10.85
C TYR A 538 -16.15 -11.83 -10.38
N VAL A 539 -16.35 -11.50 -9.12
CA VAL A 539 -17.66 -11.26 -8.50
C VAL A 539 -17.77 -9.80 -8.08
N ASP A 540 -18.98 -9.24 -8.29
CA ASP A 540 -19.29 -7.85 -7.98
C ASP A 540 -20.35 -7.78 -6.88
N ASN A 541 -19.96 -7.39 -5.69
CA ASN A 541 -20.85 -7.28 -4.53
C ASN A 541 -21.96 -6.21 -4.65
N ASN A 542 -22.07 -5.57 -5.82
CA ASN A 542 -23.13 -4.65 -6.21
C ASN A 542 -24.07 -5.25 -7.25
N ASP A 543 -23.84 -6.42 -7.77
CA ASP A 543 -24.57 -6.92 -8.92
C ASP A 543 -26.04 -7.27 -8.62
N HIS A 544 -26.33 -7.54 -7.36
CA HIS A 544 -27.68 -7.63 -6.81
C HIS A 544 -28.60 -6.47 -7.20
N TYR A 545 -28.06 -5.27 -7.35
CA TYR A 545 -28.83 -4.05 -7.63
C TYR A 545 -28.91 -3.69 -9.12
N ASN A 546 -27.97 -4.13 -9.91
CA ASN A 546 -27.90 -3.80 -11.34
C ASN A 546 -29.02 -4.43 -12.17
N PHE A 547 -29.88 -5.25 -11.55
CA PHE A 547 -31.00 -5.92 -12.19
C PHE A 547 -32.38 -5.55 -11.61
N GLU A 548 -32.53 -4.37 -11.05
CA GLU A 548 -33.86 -3.86 -10.73
C GLU A 548 -34.71 -3.76 -12.00
N VAL A 549 -35.54 -4.76 -12.18
CA VAL A 549 -36.68 -4.69 -13.10
C VAL A 549 -37.74 -3.87 -12.42
N SER A 550 -38.11 -2.75 -13.00
CA SER A 550 -39.22 -1.92 -12.57
C SER A 550 -40.47 -2.80 -12.32
N GLY A 551 -40.74 -3.13 -11.05
CA GLY A 551 -41.98 -3.72 -10.57
C GLY A 551 -41.98 -5.19 -10.12
N GLY A 552 -40.84 -5.86 -9.96
CA GLY A 552 -40.75 -7.26 -9.51
C GLY A 552 -40.21 -7.41 -8.08
N SER A 553 -40.69 -8.40 -7.34
CA SER A 553 -40.25 -8.74 -5.99
C SER A 553 -38.80 -9.25 -5.95
N ASN A 554 -38.07 -8.91 -4.89
CA ASN A 554 -36.67 -9.10 -4.53
C ASN A 554 -36.14 -10.56 -4.42
N ASN A 555 -36.44 -11.45 -5.33
CA ASN A 555 -35.94 -12.82 -5.33
C ASN A 555 -35.00 -13.07 -6.52
N TYR A 556 -33.99 -12.24 -6.65
CA TYR A 556 -32.95 -12.44 -7.66
C TYR A 556 -31.86 -13.37 -7.14
N GLN A 557 -31.33 -14.19 -8.02
CA GLN A 557 -30.10 -14.90 -7.76
C GLN A 557 -28.99 -13.85 -7.66
N ARG A 558 -28.42 -13.73 -6.47
CA ARG A 558 -27.51 -12.65 -6.10
C ARG A 558 -26.09 -12.93 -6.55
N HIS A 559 -25.70 -14.18 -6.57
CA HIS A 559 -24.31 -14.58 -6.70
C HIS A 559 -23.99 -15.00 -8.14
N ARG A 560 -23.14 -14.21 -8.80
CA ARG A 560 -22.77 -14.43 -10.20
C ARG A 560 -21.32 -14.17 -10.47
N LEU A 561 -20.70 -15.09 -11.18
CA LEU A 561 -19.37 -14.90 -11.74
C LEU A 561 -19.48 -14.12 -13.04
N ILE A 562 -18.69 -13.07 -13.19
CA ILE A 562 -18.67 -12.18 -14.34
C ILE A 562 -17.35 -12.36 -15.07
N ARG A 563 -17.40 -12.54 -16.40
CA ARG A 563 -16.21 -12.51 -17.24
C ARG A 563 -16.08 -11.14 -17.88
N GLN A 564 -14.92 -10.49 -17.67
CA GLN A 564 -14.61 -9.19 -18.21
C GLN A 564 -13.24 -9.19 -18.89
N GLU A 565 -13.18 -8.70 -20.14
CA GLU A 565 -11.92 -8.49 -20.84
C GLU A 565 -11.08 -7.40 -20.18
N ILE A 566 -9.76 -7.55 -20.21
CA ILE A 566 -8.77 -6.59 -19.76
C ILE A 566 -8.12 -5.91 -20.97
N ARG A 567 -7.92 -4.62 -20.88
CA ARG A 567 -7.26 -3.80 -21.91
C ARG A 567 -6.09 -3.04 -21.29
N TYR A 568 -4.98 -3.02 -22.00
CA TYR A 568 -3.79 -2.26 -21.60
C TYR A 568 -3.69 -0.98 -22.40
N ARG A 569 -3.21 0.10 -21.76
CA ARG A 569 -2.95 1.39 -22.37
C ARG A 569 -1.49 1.74 -22.24
N GLU A 570 -0.91 2.30 -23.30
CA GLU A 570 0.47 2.79 -23.31
C GLU A 570 0.56 4.19 -22.69
N GLU A 571 -0.48 5.01 -22.83
CA GLU A 571 -0.49 6.41 -22.38
C GLU A 571 -1.49 6.65 -21.24
N GLY A 572 -1.20 7.66 -20.42
CA GLY A 572 -2.04 8.11 -19.31
C GLY A 572 -1.68 7.42 -17.97
N PRO A 573 -2.24 7.91 -16.85
CA PRO A 573 -1.91 7.41 -15.51
C PRO A 573 -2.53 6.04 -15.20
N TRP A 574 -3.54 5.62 -15.97
CA TRP A 574 -4.26 4.37 -15.76
C TRP A 574 -3.99 3.42 -16.92
N LYS A 575 -3.26 2.36 -16.67
CA LYS A 575 -2.73 1.45 -17.70
C LYS A 575 -3.53 0.16 -17.86
N VAL A 576 -4.20 -0.33 -16.83
CA VAL A 576 -4.99 -1.57 -16.82
C VAL A 576 -6.48 -1.23 -16.74
N MET A 577 -7.24 -1.58 -17.77
CA MET A 577 -8.64 -1.17 -17.92
C MET A 577 -9.58 -2.37 -18.00
N MET A 578 -10.75 -2.26 -17.38
CA MET A 578 -11.82 -3.24 -17.51
C MET A 578 -12.66 -2.97 -18.75
N GLY A 579 -12.63 -3.90 -19.70
CA GLY A 579 -13.36 -3.80 -20.97
C GLY A 579 -12.94 -2.62 -21.84
N ASP A 580 -13.88 -2.16 -22.67
CA ASP A 580 -13.67 -1.00 -23.54
C ASP A 580 -13.89 0.34 -22.80
N SER A 581 -14.10 0.30 -21.50
CA SER A 581 -14.35 1.49 -20.69
C SER A 581 -13.09 2.37 -20.59
N SER A 582 -13.30 3.68 -20.65
CA SER A 582 -12.23 4.65 -20.40
C SER A 582 -12.21 5.16 -18.96
N ILE A 583 -13.12 4.68 -18.13
CA ILE A 583 -13.35 5.22 -16.77
C ILE A 583 -13.25 4.20 -15.66
N PHE A 584 -12.97 2.92 -15.97
CA PHE A 584 -12.88 1.83 -14.99
C PHE A 584 -11.50 1.16 -15.02
N PRO A 585 -10.44 1.82 -14.53
CA PRO A 585 -9.15 1.18 -14.33
C PRO A 585 -9.15 0.26 -13.11
N ILE A 586 -8.29 -0.76 -13.16
CA ILE A 586 -7.83 -1.48 -11.97
C ILE A 586 -6.72 -0.66 -11.34
N SER A 587 -6.89 -0.29 -10.08
CA SER A 587 -5.97 0.59 -9.34
C SER A 587 -5.08 -0.16 -8.37
N CYS A 588 -5.51 -1.34 -7.89
CA CYS A 588 -4.77 -2.13 -6.91
C CYS A 588 -5.17 -3.60 -6.99
N ILE A 589 -4.25 -4.49 -6.62
CA ILE A 589 -4.49 -5.92 -6.40
C ILE A 589 -4.24 -6.23 -4.92
N THR A 590 -5.12 -7.01 -4.32
CA THR A 590 -4.93 -7.63 -3.00
C THR A 590 -4.57 -9.10 -3.20
N VAL A 591 -3.52 -9.55 -2.53
CA VAL A 591 -3.06 -10.94 -2.53
C VAL A 591 -3.28 -11.53 -1.15
N VAL A 592 -3.81 -12.75 -1.06
CA VAL A 592 -4.08 -13.44 0.20
C VAL A 592 -3.38 -14.79 0.21
N ASP A 593 -2.49 -14.97 1.16
CA ASP A 593 -1.71 -16.20 1.33
C ASP A 593 -2.41 -17.18 2.28
N LEU A 594 -2.38 -18.46 1.97
CA LEU A 594 -2.94 -19.51 2.85
C LEU A 594 -2.11 -19.73 4.11
N LYS A 595 -0.84 -19.29 4.13
CA LYS A 595 0.12 -19.49 5.23
C LYS A 595 0.19 -20.93 5.74
N ARG A 596 0.18 -21.86 4.81
CA ARG A 596 0.18 -23.30 5.14
C ARG A 596 1.46 -23.79 5.79
N ASP A 597 2.56 -23.14 5.49
CA ASP A 597 3.85 -23.33 6.14
C ASP A 597 3.77 -23.07 7.65
N ILE A 598 3.14 -21.96 8.07
CA ILE A 598 2.90 -21.61 9.46
C ILE A 598 1.95 -22.61 10.12
N TRP A 599 0.84 -22.93 9.46
CA TRP A 599 -0.10 -23.93 9.91
C TRP A 599 0.57 -25.30 10.11
N GLN A 600 1.34 -25.76 9.13
CA GLN A 600 2.03 -27.06 9.17
C GLN A 600 3.10 -27.13 10.26
N LYS A 601 3.80 -26.03 10.52
CA LYS A 601 4.76 -25.92 11.62
C LYS A 601 4.07 -26.09 12.97
N GLU A 602 2.92 -25.47 13.16
CA GLU A 602 2.18 -25.49 14.42
C GLU A 602 1.37 -26.79 14.62
N PHE A 603 0.85 -27.35 13.53
CA PHE A 603 0.07 -28.60 13.51
C PHE A 603 0.66 -29.61 12.52
N PRO A 604 1.86 -30.16 12.82
CA PRO A 604 2.55 -31.06 11.89
C PRO A 604 1.82 -32.38 11.66
N GLU A 605 0.85 -32.72 12.52
CA GLU A 605 0.02 -33.93 12.40
C GLU A 605 -1.14 -33.78 11.41
N VAL A 606 -1.45 -32.56 10.96
CA VAL A 606 -2.55 -32.31 10.04
C VAL A 606 -2.12 -32.58 8.61
N GLU A 607 -2.84 -33.48 7.93
CA GLU A 607 -2.65 -33.76 6.51
C GLU A 607 -3.69 -33.03 5.67
N ILE A 608 -3.25 -32.25 4.69
CA ILE A 608 -4.12 -31.59 3.72
C ILE A 608 -4.24 -32.46 2.47
N ASN A 609 -5.47 -32.75 2.08
CA ASN A 609 -5.74 -33.38 0.80
C ASN A 609 -5.73 -32.32 -0.33
N GLU A 610 -4.64 -32.25 -1.07
CA GLU A 610 -4.46 -31.29 -2.17
C GLU A 610 -5.09 -31.73 -3.51
N ASN A 611 -5.97 -32.69 -3.53
CA ASN A 611 -6.64 -33.16 -4.75
C ASN A 611 -7.66 -32.14 -5.29
N PHE A 612 -7.27 -30.89 -5.44
CA PHE A 612 -8.05 -29.89 -6.16
C PHE A 612 -7.70 -29.95 -7.65
N ILE A 613 -8.73 -29.93 -8.50
CA ILE A 613 -8.55 -29.85 -9.95
C ILE A 613 -8.13 -28.40 -10.27
N GLN A 614 -6.95 -28.22 -10.84
CA GLN A 614 -6.47 -26.97 -11.40
C GLN A 614 -6.71 -26.87 -12.90
#